data_de33c866baa9beba975cf9f6cb6907c6
#
_entry.id   de33c866baa9beba975cf9f6cb6907c6
#
_cell.length_a   1.000
_cell.length_b   1.000
_cell.length_c   1.000
_cell.angle_alpha   90.00
_cell.angle_beta   90.00
_cell.angle_gamma   90.00
#
_symmetry.space_group_name_H-M   'P 1'
#
loop_
_entity.id
_entity.type
_entity.pdbx_description
1 polymer ?
#
loop_
_entity_poly.entity_id
_entity_poly.type
_entity_poly.pdbx_seq_one_letter_code
_entity_poly.pdbx_strand_id
1 'polypeptide(L)'
;MKRYPPFDPPEYVAFRPDAGVMRAYRALLRHDPRRRRLIESLPPGRLLRLYEGMVRFRLHDIALKRWVRQGILSKAWLGTGEEAVTVGAVHALGKDDLVGPMIRNAGAAHEMGMPVAQLLKAYLGTADQITRGRDLHTGDPAKGVIPPTSMMANLVPVFTGIGLAFRQRREKRVALTWVGDGATRTAAFHQGANFAAVLGVPVVFVIQNNRVALGTPVAKHTAGELTELARAYGMRSSTCDGNNVLDVLASAILLVDECRKGRGPAFLFAETFRMGGHATHDEAEARSLFGPEQFRYWGLRDPIGTFEAYLIEDGPSLDGRRRAGKPRREANRRLVADAEARVTAEVEAAAAEALASRGERMPEPADAVRGVYAAPAGRAGGASSGKRAAARRVS
;
A
#
# COMPACT_ATOMS: atom_id res chain seq x y z
N MET A 1 3.37 -20.01 0.91
CA MET A 1 4.80 -19.75 1.22
C MET A 1 5.01 -18.26 1.56
N LYS A 2 4.35 -17.76 2.56
CA LYS A 2 4.44 -16.36 3.01
C LYS A 2 5.78 -15.98 3.70
N ARG A 3 6.66 -16.94 3.87
CA ARG A 3 8.01 -16.78 4.44
C ARG A 3 9.02 -17.49 3.56
N TYR A 4 10.13 -16.85 3.29
CA TYR A 4 11.14 -17.40 2.38
C TYR A 4 12.52 -17.40 3.05
N PRO A 5 13.00 -18.57 3.55
CA PRO A 5 14.21 -18.68 4.36
C PRO A 5 15.45 -17.97 3.82
N PRO A 6 15.74 -17.99 2.51
CA PRO A 6 16.91 -17.28 1.98
C PRO A 6 16.83 -15.76 2.06
N PHE A 7 15.65 -15.19 2.28
CA PHE A 7 15.42 -13.76 2.15
C PHE A 7 14.85 -13.12 3.40
N ASP A 8 13.96 -13.82 4.11
CA ASP A 8 13.33 -13.27 5.30
C ASP A 8 14.26 -13.43 6.51
N PRO A 9 14.17 -12.52 7.47
CA PRO A 9 14.86 -12.68 8.76
C PRO A 9 14.44 -13.98 9.47
N PRO A 10 15.32 -14.58 10.27
CA PRO A 10 15.00 -15.81 11.01
C PRO A 10 13.72 -15.72 11.84
N GLU A 11 13.40 -14.54 12.37
CA GLU A 11 12.21 -14.26 13.16
C GLU A 11 10.93 -14.45 12.34
N TYR A 12 10.95 -14.10 11.06
CA TYR A 12 9.83 -14.33 10.15
C TYR A 12 9.74 -15.78 9.70
N VAL A 13 10.87 -16.38 9.36
CA VAL A 13 10.91 -17.77 8.89
C VAL A 13 10.42 -18.73 9.97
N ALA A 14 10.89 -18.55 11.19
CA ALA A 14 10.56 -19.36 12.36
C ALA A 14 9.46 -18.76 13.24
N PHE A 15 8.59 -17.91 12.68
CA PHE A 15 7.56 -17.23 13.45
C PHE A 15 6.73 -18.19 14.30
N ARG A 16 6.65 -17.88 15.57
CA ARG A 16 5.76 -18.52 16.54
C ARG A 16 5.07 -17.43 17.36
N PRO A 17 3.74 -17.51 17.56
CA PRO A 17 3.04 -16.53 18.36
C PRO A 17 3.62 -16.44 19.77
N ASP A 18 4.13 -15.26 20.14
CA ASP A 18 4.56 -15.01 21.52
C ASP A 18 3.34 -14.64 22.39
N ALA A 19 3.24 -15.27 23.56
CA ALA A 19 2.10 -15.06 24.45
C ALA A 19 1.97 -13.62 24.97
N GLY A 20 3.09 -12.92 25.20
CA GLY A 20 3.12 -11.53 25.63
C GLY A 20 2.66 -10.58 24.52
N VAL A 21 3.20 -10.79 23.31
CA VAL A 21 2.81 -10.03 22.11
C VAL A 21 1.32 -10.22 21.82
N MET A 22 0.81 -11.46 21.87
CA MET A 22 -0.62 -11.71 21.63
C MET A 22 -1.53 -11.16 22.70
N ARG A 23 -1.09 -11.09 23.97
CA ARG A 23 -1.85 -10.36 25.04
C ARG A 23 -1.91 -8.86 24.73
N ALA A 24 -0.80 -8.25 24.35
CA ALA A 24 -0.75 -6.84 23.97
C ALA A 24 -1.63 -6.54 22.74
N TYR A 25 -1.56 -7.41 21.72
CA TYR A 25 -2.40 -7.34 20.53
C TYR A 25 -3.90 -7.29 20.90
N ARG A 26 -4.38 -8.23 21.73
CA ARG A 26 -5.78 -8.28 22.18
C ARG A 26 -6.18 -7.07 23.04
N ALA A 27 -5.28 -6.61 23.91
CA ALA A 27 -5.53 -5.44 24.76
C ALA A 27 -5.71 -4.19 23.91
N LEU A 28 -4.87 -4.00 22.89
CA LEU A 28 -4.95 -2.87 21.97
C LEU A 28 -6.30 -2.81 21.24
N LEU A 29 -6.82 -3.94 20.77
CA LEU A 29 -8.13 -4.00 20.09
C LEU A 29 -9.30 -3.57 20.98
N ARG A 30 -9.12 -3.57 22.29
CA ARG A 30 -10.15 -3.22 23.27
C ARG A 30 -9.98 -1.83 23.88
N HIS A 31 -8.83 -1.20 23.69
CA HIS A 31 -8.45 0.05 24.35
C HIS A 31 -9.38 1.21 23.99
N ASP A 32 -9.63 1.41 22.69
CA ASP A 32 -10.52 2.46 22.19
C ASP A 32 -11.93 1.89 21.90
N PRO A 33 -13.00 2.35 22.59
CA PRO A 33 -14.35 1.82 22.39
C PRO A 33 -14.90 2.03 20.95
N ARG A 34 -14.44 3.06 20.22
CA ARG A 34 -14.86 3.31 18.84
C ARG A 34 -14.22 2.32 17.90
N ARG A 35 -12.89 2.13 18.01
CA ARG A 35 -12.15 1.13 17.24
C ARG A 35 -12.67 -0.27 17.52
N ARG A 36 -12.87 -0.61 18.79
CA ARG A 36 -13.41 -1.91 19.19
C ARG A 36 -14.74 -2.21 18.50
N ARG A 37 -15.72 -1.29 18.53
CA ARG A 37 -17.02 -1.49 17.87
C ARG A 37 -16.85 -1.71 16.35
N LEU A 38 -15.98 -0.98 15.69
CA LEU A 38 -15.68 -1.18 14.26
C LEU A 38 -15.11 -2.57 14.01
N ILE A 39 -14.13 -3.01 14.81
CA ILE A 39 -13.50 -4.31 14.67
C ILE A 39 -14.49 -5.45 14.92
N GLU A 40 -15.29 -5.37 15.98
CA GLU A 40 -16.31 -6.36 16.31
C GLU A 40 -17.43 -6.45 15.27
N SER A 41 -17.67 -5.38 14.51
CA SER A 41 -18.66 -5.36 13.42
C SER A 41 -18.13 -5.89 12.07
N LEU A 42 -16.84 -6.22 11.97
CA LEU A 42 -16.28 -6.69 10.71
C LEU A 42 -16.82 -8.08 10.32
N PRO A 43 -17.38 -8.23 9.12
CA PRO A 43 -17.83 -9.53 8.66
C PRO A 43 -16.65 -10.48 8.44
N PRO A 44 -16.80 -11.79 8.69
CA PRO A 44 -15.76 -12.79 8.54
C PRO A 44 -15.01 -12.72 7.20
N GLY A 45 -15.74 -12.55 6.10
CA GLY A 45 -15.14 -12.43 4.77
C GLY A 45 -14.22 -11.20 4.60
N ARG A 46 -14.44 -10.12 5.38
CA ARG A 46 -13.53 -8.96 5.36
C ARG A 46 -12.24 -9.25 6.10
N LEU A 47 -12.31 -9.98 7.20
CA LEU A 47 -11.12 -10.43 7.93
C LEU A 47 -10.24 -11.32 7.05
N LEU A 48 -10.85 -12.25 6.31
CA LEU A 48 -10.11 -13.11 5.40
C LEU A 48 -9.47 -12.32 4.25
N ARG A 49 -10.17 -11.35 3.67
CA ARG A 49 -9.59 -10.45 2.63
C ARG A 49 -8.41 -9.63 3.15
N LEU A 50 -8.46 -9.13 4.38
CA LEU A 50 -7.30 -8.45 4.99
C LEU A 50 -6.08 -9.40 5.07
N TYR A 51 -6.31 -10.64 5.45
CA TYR A 51 -5.26 -11.65 5.49
C TYR A 51 -4.69 -11.93 4.09
N GLU A 52 -5.56 -12.19 3.12
CA GLU A 52 -5.19 -12.42 1.72
C GLU A 52 -4.40 -11.24 1.13
N GLY A 53 -4.82 -10.01 1.40
CA GLY A 53 -4.14 -8.80 0.94
C GLY A 53 -2.72 -8.67 1.50
N MET A 54 -2.53 -8.92 2.80
CA MET A 54 -1.20 -8.91 3.40
C MET A 54 -0.31 -10.03 2.86
N VAL A 55 -0.85 -11.24 2.69
CA VAL A 55 -0.12 -12.37 2.09
C VAL A 55 0.28 -12.06 0.65
N ARG A 56 -0.64 -11.54 -0.16
CA ARG A 56 -0.38 -11.14 -1.56
C ARG A 56 0.75 -10.11 -1.63
N PHE A 57 0.71 -9.11 -0.78
CA PHE A 57 1.76 -8.10 -0.73
C PHE A 57 3.12 -8.70 -0.35
N ARG A 58 3.19 -9.53 0.69
CA ARG A 58 4.42 -10.21 1.10
C ARG A 58 4.99 -11.09 -0.02
N LEU A 59 4.14 -11.85 -0.70
CA LEU A 59 4.56 -12.74 -1.78
C LEU A 59 5.02 -11.98 -3.02
N HIS A 60 4.41 -10.83 -3.32
CA HIS A 60 4.92 -9.89 -4.33
C HIS A 60 6.37 -9.48 -4.02
N ASP A 61 6.64 -9.05 -2.80
CA ASP A 61 7.98 -8.66 -2.35
C ASP A 61 8.97 -9.84 -2.43
N ILE A 62 8.54 -11.04 -2.04
CA ILE A 62 9.35 -12.26 -2.14
C ILE A 62 9.70 -12.56 -3.61
N ALA A 63 8.75 -12.40 -4.54
CA ALA A 63 9.00 -12.60 -5.96
C ALA A 63 10.08 -11.62 -6.48
N LEU A 64 9.96 -10.33 -6.15
CA LEU A 64 10.97 -9.32 -6.50
C LEU A 64 12.34 -9.63 -5.90
N LYS A 65 12.38 -10.01 -4.63
CA LYS A 65 13.61 -10.35 -3.93
C LYS A 65 14.30 -11.58 -4.53
N ARG A 66 13.52 -12.59 -4.92
CA ARG A 66 13.99 -13.77 -5.65
C ARG A 66 14.63 -13.37 -6.98
N TRP A 67 14.00 -12.48 -7.75
CA TRP A 67 14.54 -12.00 -9.01
C TRP A 67 15.82 -11.20 -8.86
N VAL A 68 15.95 -10.40 -7.82
CA VAL A 68 17.21 -9.71 -7.51
C VAL A 68 18.33 -10.72 -7.21
N ARG A 69 18.03 -11.76 -6.42
CA ARG A 69 19.01 -12.83 -6.13
C ARG A 69 19.41 -13.65 -7.35
N GLN A 70 18.52 -13.78 -8.32
CA GLN A 70 18.78 -14.47 -9.59
C GLN A 70 19.47 -13.57 -10.64
N GLY A 71 19.73 -12.30 -10.32
CA GLY A 71 20.30 -11.34 -11.27
C GLY A 71 19.33 -10.88 -12.37
N ILE A 72 18.04 -11.20 -12.23
CA ILE A 72 16.98 -10.76 -13.16
C ILE A 72 16.72 -9.26 -13.00
N LEU A 73 16.75 -8.76 -11.76
CA LEU A 73 16.63 -7.36 -11.40
C LEU A 73 17.91 -6.89 -10.69
N SER A 74 18.27 -5.63 -10.89
CA SER A 74 19.38 -5.01 -10.15
C SER A 74 18.99 -4.67 -8.71
N LYS A 75 17.77 -4.21 -8.50
CA LYS A 75 17.24 -3.81 -7.18
C LYS A 75 15.72 -3.78 -7.18
N ALA A 76 15.14 -3.85 -5.98
CA ALA A 76 13.71 -3.66 -5.74
C ALA A 76 13.49 -2.96 -4.39
N TRP A 77 12.37 -2.25 -4.26
CA TRP A 77 11.93 -1.63 -3.02
C TRP A 77 10.81 -2.47 -2.41
N LEU A 78 10.98 -2.85 -1.17
CA LEU A 78 10.12 -3.81 -0.49
C LEU A 78 9.47 -3.19 0.74
N GLY A 79 8.23 -3.58 1.01
CA GLY A 79 7.46 -3.18 2.19
C GLY A 79 7.31 -4.31 3.21
N THR A 80 8.20 -5.31 3.21
CA THR A 80 8.18 -6.41 4.16
C THR A 80 8.23 -5.90 5.60
N GLY A 81 7.24 -6.28 6.41
CA GLY A 81 7.01 -5.79 7.78
C GLY A 81 5.98 -4.67 7.88
N GLU A 82 5.62 -4.04 6.77
CA GLU A 82 4.72 -2.89 6.68
C GLU A 82 3.38 -3.25 5.98
N GLU A 83 3.06 -4.55 5.88
CA GLU A 83 1.87 -5.02 5.17
C GLU A 83 0.58 -4.54 5.83
N ALA A 84 0.54 -4.54 7.17
CA ALA A 84 -0.66 -4.16 7.90
C ALA A 84 -1.01 -2.68 7.73
N VAL A 85 -0.01 -1.79 7.76
CA VAL A 85 -0.25 -0.35 7.56
C VAL A 85 -0.72 -0.05 6.13
N THR A 86 -0.26 -0.82 5.17
CA THR A 86 -0.66 -0.66 3.77
C THR A 86 -2.07 -1.17 3.54
N VAL A 87 -2.31 -2.44 3.82
CA VAL A 87 -3.60 -3.12 3.54
C VAL A 87 -4.71 -2.57 4.43
N GLY A 88 -4.43 -2.39 5.74
CA GLY A 88 -5.42 -1.85 6.68
C GLY A 88 -5.94 -0.47 6.28
N ALA A 89 -5.05 0.41 5.84
CA ALA A 89 -5.43 1.76 5.42
C ALA A 89 -6.28 1.78 4.13
N VAL A 90 -5.92 0.97 3.13
CA VAL A 90 -6.73 0.87 1.88
C VAL A 90 -8.13 0.36 2.16
N HIS A 91 -8.26 -0.64 3.03
CA HIS A 91 -9.56 -1.20 3.36
C HIS A 91 -10.50 -0.23 4.09
N ALA A 92 -10.03 0.93 4.55
CA ALA A 92 -10.89 2.00 5.07
C ALA A 92 -11.60 2.81 3.98
N LEU A 93 -11.17 2.68 2.73
CA LEU A 93 -11.66 3.48 1.61
C LEU A 93 -12.90 2.88 0.96
N GLY A 94 -13.66 3.74 0.31
CA GLY A 94 -14.77 3.36 -0.57
C GLY A 94 -14.30 3.16 -2.03
N LYS A 95 -15.20 2.66 -2.86
CA LYS A 95 -14.92 2.30 -4.26
C LYS A 95 -14.37 3.46 -5.12
N ASP A 96 -14.82 4.69 -4.85
CA ASP A 96 -14.49 5.86 -5.68
C ASP A 96 -13.35 6.70 -5.08
N ASP A 97 -12.82 6.31 -3.92
CA ASP A 97 -11.70 6.98 -3.27
C ASP A 97 -10.39 6.72 -4.03
N LEU A 98 -9.37 7.53 -3.77
CA LEU A 98 -8.08 7.42 -4.45
C LEU A 98 -6.95 7.13 -3.47
N VAL A 99 -5.97 6.35 -3.94
CA VAL A 99 -4.71 6.10 -3.21
C VAL A 99 -3.49 6.59 -3.98
N GLY A 100 -2.49 7.06 -3.24
CA GLY A 100 -1.14 7.35 -3.75
C GLY A 100 -0.10 6.59 -2.92
N PRO A 101 0.24 5.36 -3.30
CA PRO A 101 1.21 4.57 -2.55
C PRO A 101 2.63 5.10 -2.71
N MET A 102 3.49 4.85 -1.72
CA MET A 102 4.93 4.85 -1.97
C MET A 102 5.28 3.63 -2.81
N ILE A 103 6.44 3.65 -3.46
CA ILE A 103 6.90 2.53 -4.31
C ILE A 103 6.92 1.19 -3.55
N ARG A 104 7.18 1.21 -2.24
CA ARG A 104 7.20 0.01 -1.39
C ARG A 104 5.81 -0.43 -0.89
N ASN A 105 4.74 0.32 -1.15
CA ASN A 105 3.38 -0.04 -0.76
C ASN A 105 2.62 -0.71 -1.92
N ALA A 106 3.24 -1.65 -2.64
CA ALA A 106 2.64 -2.36 -3.77
C ALA A 106 1.29 -3.00 -3.41
N GLY A 107 1.14 -3.47 -2.16
CA GLY A 107 -0.12 -4.00 -1.64
C GLY A 107 -1.30 -3.04 -1.77
N ALA A 108 -1.07 -1.72 -1.71
CA ALA A 108 -2.14 -0.74 -1.90
C ALA A 108 -2.74 -0.80 -3.32
N ALA A 109 -1.89 -0.92 -4.33
CA ALA A 109 -2.34 -1.05 -5.71
C ALA A 109 -3.09 -2.38 -5.94
N HIS A 110 -2.62 -3.47 -5.31
CA HIS A 110 -3.32 -4.77 -5.38
C HIS A 110 -4.72 -4.71 -4.76
N GLU A 111 -4.85 -4.12 -3.58
CA GLU A 111 -6.15 -3.98 -2.90
C GLU A 111 -7.11 -3.02 -3.62
N MET A 112 -6.59 -2.10 -4.44
CA MET A 112 -7.38 -1.29 -5.37
C MET A 112 -7.70 -2.02 -6.69
N GLY A 113 -7.30 -3.27 -6.84
CA GLY A 113 -7.62 -4.12 -7.98
C GLY A 113 -6.63 -4.07 -9.15
N MET A 114 -5.41 -3.56 -8.95
CA MET A 114 -4.36 -3.72 -9.96
C MET A 114 -3.81 -5.16 -9.91
N PRO A 115 -3.74 -5.87 -11.05
CA PRO A 115 -3.20 -7.23 -11.10
C PRO A 115 -1.73 -7.28 -10.64
N VAL A 116 -1.35 -8.32 -9.91
CA VAL A 116 0.03 -8.53 -9.45
C VAL A 116 1.01 -8.52 -10.63
N ALA A 117 0.64 -9.19 -11.73
CA ALA A 117 1.45 -9.24 -12.94
C ALA A 117 1.81 -7.84 -13.49
N GLN A 118 0.91 -6.85 -13.43
CA GLN A 118 1.17 -5.50 -13.93
C GLN A 118 2.30 -4.80 -13.16
N LEU A 119 2.33 -4.93 -11.84
CA LEU A 119 3.37 -4.34 -11.02
C LEU A 119 4.70 -5.08 -11.20
N LEU A 120 4.68 -6.41 -11.32
CA LEU A 120 5.87 -7.22 -11.60
C LEU A 120 6.45 -6.92 -12.99
N LYS A 121 5.60 -6.78 -14.01
CA LYS A 121 6.00 -6.35 -15.37
C LYS A 121 6.61 -4.95 -15.38
N ALA A 122 6.14 -4.04 -14.51
CA ALA A 122 6.72 -2.71 -14.40
C ALA A 122 8.20 -2.76 -13.95
N TYR A 123 8.53 -3.61 -12.98
CA TYR A 123 9.92 -3.86 -12.58
C TYR A 123 10.77 -4.47 -13.68
N LEU A 124 10.18 -5.29 -14.55
CA LEU A 124 10.87 -5.92 -15.70
C LEU A 124 10.95 -5.01 -16.92
N GLY A 125 10.24 -3.88 -16.93
CA GLY A 125 10.27 -2.91 -18.02
C GLY A 125 9.61 -3.41 -19.33
N THR A 126 8.58 -4.26 -19.25
CA THR A 126 7.94 -4.83 -20.43
C THR A 126 6.99 -3.84 -21.12
N ALA A 127 6.76 -4.01 -22.43
CA ALA A 127 5.91 -3.10 -23.21
C ALA A 127 4.41 -3.25 -22.95
N ASP A 128 3.97 -4.39 -22.44
CA ASP A 128 2.56 -4.74 -22.17
C ASP A 128 2.10 -4.40 -20.75
N GLN A 129 2.80 -3.51 -20.07
CA GLN A 129 2.35 -2.92 -18.81
C GLN A 129 1.97 -1.43 -19.00
N ILE A 130 1.35 -0.82 -18.01
CA ILE A 130 0.69 0.50 -18.10
C ILE A 130 1.63 1.59 -18.62
N THR A 131 2.89 1.64 -18.15
CA THR A 131 3.87 2.63 -18.59
C THR A 131 4.64 2.23 -19.87
N ARG A 132 4.34 1.07 -20.43
CA ARG A 132 4.98 0.52 -21.63
C ARG A 132 6.51 0.45 -21.52
N GLY A 133 7.00 0.02 -20.37
CA GLY A 133 8.43 -0.12 -20.10
C GLY A 133 9.19 1.16 -19.76
N ARG A 134 8.53 2.31 -19.69
CA ARG A 134 9.20 3.60 -19.46
C ARG A 134 9.53 3.87 -18.00
N ASP A 135 8.69 3.39 -17.08
CA ASP A 135 8.86 3.62 -15.66
C ASP A 135 8.30 2.44 -14.86
N LEU A 136 8.95 2.12 -13.76
CA LEU A 136 8.48 1.15 -12.80
C LEU A 136 7.42 1.74 -11.83
N HIS A 137 7.33 3.08 -11.73
CA HIS A 137 6.32 3.76 -10.94
C HIS A 137 4.98 3.72 -11.67
N THR A 138 4.23 2.64 -11.47
CA THR A 138 2.98 2.43 -12.18
C THR A 138 1.77 2.65 -11.28
N GLY A 139 0.72 3.19 -11.86
CA GLY A 139 -0.59 3.37 -11.25
C GLY A 139 -1.67 3.30 -12.32
N ASP A 140 -2.91 3.13 -11.90
CA ASP A 140 -4.08 3.10 -12.76
C ASP A 140 -5.17 4.02 -12.19
N PRO A 141 -5.30 5.25 -12.71
CA PRO A 141 -6.32 6.18 -12.23
C PRO A 141 -7.76 5.65 -12.37
N ALA A 142 -8.01 4.75 -13.33
CA ALA A 142 -9.33 4.11 -13.48
C ALA A 142 -9.65 3.17 -12.30
N LYS A 143 -8.63 2.67 -11.63
CA LYS A 143 -8.72 1.87 -10.39
C LYS A 143 -8.50 2.71 -9.13
N GLY A 144 -8.39 4.02 -9.26
CA GLY A 144 -8.14 4.92 -8.14
C GLY A 144 -6.70 4.91 -7.63
N VAL A 145 -5.73 4.44 -8.41
CA VAL A 145 -4.32 4.39 -8.02
C VAL A 145 -3.52 5.46 -8.75
N ILE A 146 -3.08 6.48 -8.04
CA ILE A 146 -2.12 7.47 -8.55
C ILE A 146 -0.72 6.84 -8.43
N PRO A 147 0.11 6.88 -9.49
CA PRO A 147 1.42 6.25 -9.45
C PRO A 147 2.31 6.85 -8.35
N PRO A 148 3.17 6.02 -7.73
CA PRO A 148 4.19 6.54 -6.82
C PRO A 148 5.16 7.46 -7.55
N THR A 149 5.95 8.21 -6.81
CA THR A 149 7.01 9.06 -7.36
C THR A 149 8.31 8.86 -6.59
N SER A 150 9.45 9.05 -7.25
CA SER A 150 10.77 8.98 -6.61
C SER A 150 11.07 10.19 -5.72
N MET A 151 10.43 11.33 -5.95
CA MET A 151 10.62 12.53 -5.15
C MET A 151 9.86 12.37 -3.83
N MET A 152 10.61 12.32 -2.74
CA MET A 152 10.05 12.09 -1.41
C MET A 152 8.97 13.13 -1.05
N ALA A 153 7.85 12.63 -0.54
CA ALA A 153 6.67 13.40 -0.13
C ALA A 153 5.97 14.23 -1.22
N ASN A 154 6.36 14.15 -2.49
CA ASN A 154 5.70 14.92 -3.56
C ASN A 154 4.23 14.51 -3.78
N LEU A 155 3.83 13.32 -3.35
CA LEU A 155 2.41 12.98 -3.35
C LEU A 155 1.59 13.78 -2.34
N VAL A 156 2.19 14.41 -1.33
CA VAL A 156 1.45 15.25 -0.36
C VAL A 156 0.80 16.45 -1.04
N PRO A 157 1.53 17.34 -1.75
CA PRO A 157 0.90 18.42 -2.48
C PRO A 157 0.01 17.96 -3.63
N VAL A 158 0.34 16.85 -4.30
CA VAL A 158 -0.51 16.26 -5.35
C VAL A 158 -1.86 15.84 -4.76
N PHE A 159 -1.87 15.14 -3.64
CA PHE A 159 -3.09 14.69 -2.95
C PHE A 159 -3.87 15.85 -2.35
N THR A 160 -3.20 16.93 -1.93
CA THR A 160 -3.84 18.19 -1.57
C THR A 160 -4.64 18.75 -2.75
N GLY A 161 -4.07 18.77 -3.96
CA GLY A 161 -4.75 19.17 -5.19
C GLY A 161 -5.92 18.29 -5.56
N ILE A 162 -5.77 16.95 -5.41
CA ILE A 162 -6.86 15.98 -5.62
C ILE A 162 -8.00 16.24 -4.63
N GLY A 163 -7.69 16.40 -3.35
CA GLY A 163 -8.67 16.71 -2.32
C GLY A 163 -9.38 18.06 -2.56
N LEU A 164 -8.66 19.05 -3.06
CA LEU A 164 -9.25 20.33 -3.48
C LEU A 164 -10.25 20.14 -4.62
N ALA A 165 -9.92 19.33 -5.62
CA ALA A 165 -10.83 19.00 -6.71
C ALA A 165 -12.10 18.31 -6.21
N PHE A 166 -11.99 17.35 -5.29
CA PHE A 166 -13.16 16.70 -4.67
C PHE A 166 -14.05 17.71 -3.94
N ARG A 167 -13.43 18.60 -3.16
CA ARG A 167 -14.15 19.66 -2.44
C ARG A 167 -14.86 20.63 -3.39
N GLN A 168 -14.19 21.12 -4.43
CA GLN A 168 -14.76 22.04 -5.42
C GLN A 168 -15.93 21.41 -6.18
N ARG A 169 -15.84 20.11 -6.50
CA ARG A 169 -16.89 19.34 -7.16
C ARG A 169 -17.99 18.86 -6.19
N ARG A 170 -17.84 19.11 -4.89
CA ARG A 170 -18.74 18.65 -3.83
C ARG A 170 -18.89 17.11 -3.80
N GLU A 171 -17.86 16.40 -4.20
CA GLU A 171 -17.79 14.95 -4.15
C GLU A 171 -17.51 14.46 -2.73
N LYS A 172 -18.21 13.41 -2.29
CA LYS A 172 -17.97 12.75 -0.98
C LYS A 172 -16.85 11.71 -1.07
N ARG A 173 -15.76 12.05 -1.73
CA ARG A 173 -14.60 11.20 -1.93
C ARG A 173 -13.48 11.60 -0.98
N VAL A 174 -12.61 10.64 -0.68
CA VAL A 174 -11.42 10.84 0.14
C VAL A 174 -10.20 10.38 -0.66
N ALA A 175 -9.10 11.09 -0.49
CA ALA A 175 -7.82 10.67 -1.04
C ALA A 175 -6.89 10.26 0.12
N LEU A 176 -6.08 9.20 -0.09
CA LEU A 176 -5.17 8.68 0.92
C LEU A 176 -3.79 8.45 0.32
N THR A 177 -2.74 8.94 0.99
CA THR A 177 -1.35 8.69 0.57
C THR A 177 -0.46 8.38 1.76
N TRP A 178 0.61 7.62 1.51
CA TRP A 178 1.60 7.27 2.52
C TRP A 178 2.84 8.13 2.42
N VAL A 179 3.43 8.42 3.57
CA VAL A 179 4.67 9.19 3.71
C VAL A 179 5.55 8.50 4.75
N GLY A 180 6.80 8.21 4.43
CA GLY A 180 7.76 7.71 5.42
C GLY A 180 8.19 8.80 6.41
N ASP A 181 8.62 8.41 7.59
CA ASP A 181 9.10 9.30 8.65
C ASP A 181 10.17 10.30 8.15
N GLY A 182 11.20 9.83 7.42
CA GLY A 182 12.22 10.71 6.85
C GLY A 182 11.68 11.70 5.82
N ALA A 183 10.69 11.30 5.02
CA ALA A 183 10.09 12.16 4.02
C ALA A 183 9.27 13.32 4.62
N THR A 184 8.86 13.20 5.89
CA THR A 184 8.21 14.30 6.62
C THR A 184 9.12 15.52 6.84
N ARG A 185 10.44 15.38 6.59
CA ARG A 185 11.41 16.47 6.73
C ARG A 185 11.64 17.26 5.45
N THR A 186 10.94 16.92 4.36
CA THR A 186 11.07 17.63 3.07
C THR A 186 10.19 18.86 3.00
N ALA A 187 10.62 19.85 2.21
CA ALA A 187 9.81 21.06 1.95
C ALA A 187 8.44 20.69 1.34
N ALA A 188 8.40 19.72 0.42
CA ALA A 188 7.16 19.26 -0.21
C ALA A 188 6.13 18.76 0.82
N PHE A 189 6.58 18.03 1.84
CA PHE A 189 5.69 17.60 2.92
C PHE A 189 5.09 18.79 3.66
N HIS A 190 5.93 19.71 4.16
CA HIS A 190 5.50 20.82 4.97
C HIS A 190 4.56 21.77 4.20
N GLN A 191 4.92 22.10 2.96
CA GLN A 191 4.10 22.94 2.08
C GLN A 191 2.75 22.29 1.77
N GLY A 192 2.77 21.01 1.36
CA GLY A 192 1.56 20.27 1.02
C GLY A 192 0.64 20.07 2.20
N ALA A 193 1.17 19.68 3.37
CA ALA A 193 0.40 19.46 4.59
C ALA A 193 -0.24 20.75 5.11
N ASN A 194 0.54 21.85 5.17
CA ASN A 194 0.01 23.13 5.58
C ASN A 194 -1.09 23.61 4.61
N PHE A 195 -0.88 23.50 3.31
CA PHE A 195 -1.86 23.88 2.31
C PHE A 195 -3.13 23.04 2.37
N ALA A 196 -2.99 21.72 2.63
CA ALA A 196 -4.13 20.84 2.88
C ALA A 196 -4.97 21.28 4.07
N ALA A 197 -4.31 21.67 5.17
CA ALA A 197 -4.97 22.16 6.39
C ALA A 197 -5.71 23.47 6.15
N VAL A 198 -5.06 24.46 5.51
CA VAL A 198 -5.67 25.75 5.16
C VAL A 198 -6.90 25.55 4.29
N LEU A 199 -6.83 24.65 3.31
CA LEU A 199 -7.95 24.37 2.41
C LEU A 199 -9.00 23.44 3.00
N GLY A 200 -8.74 22.73 4.11
CA GLY A 200 -9.69 21.79 4.70
C GLY A 200 -10.10 20.64 3.75
N VAL A 201 -9.14 20.07 3.02
CA VAL A 201 -9.39 19.06 1.98
C VAL A 201 -9.63 17.65 2.55
N PRO A 202 -10.41 16.77 1.88
CA PRO A 202 -10.70 15.41 2.34
C PRO A 202 -9.53 14.46 2.02
N VAL A 203 -8.41 14.63 2.72
CA VAL A 203 -7.20 13.80 2.52
C VAL A 203 -6.75 13.19 3.85
N VAL A 204 -6.36 11.91 3.80
CA VAL A 204 -5.67 11.22 4.90
C VAL A 204 -4.21 11.00 4.50
N PHE A 205 -3.30 11.54 5.27
CA PHE A 205 -1.86 11.30 5.14
C PHE A 205 -1.45 10.23 6.16
N VAL A 206 -1.03 9.06 5.69
CA VAL A 206 -0.53 7.97 6.54
C VAL A 206 0.97 8.17 6.72
N ILE A 207 1.37 8.54 7.93
CA ILE A 207 2.77 8.66 8.30
C ILE A 207 3.25 7.28 8.76
N GLN A 208 4.01 6.63 7.89
CA GLN A 208 4.54 5.29 8.11
C GLN A 208 5.87 5.43 8.86
N ASN A 209 5.80 5.44 10.20
CA ASN A 209 6.96 5.57 11.06
C ASN A 209 7.66 4.22 11.23
N ASN A 210 8.53 3.89 10.30
CA ASN A 210 9.34 2.68 10.35
C ASN A 210 10.71 2.91 11.00
N ARG A 211 10.91 4.09 11.61
CA ARG A 211 12.05 4.50 12.42
C ARG A 211 13.37 4.69 11.66
N VAL A 212 13.32 4.73 10.33
CA VAL A 212 14.53 4.89 9.50
C VAL A 212 14.26 5.56 8.16
N ALA A 213 15.02 6.59 7.86
CA ALA A 213 15.09 7.23 6.55
C ALA A 213 16.32 6.72 5.81
N LEU A 214 16.16 5.82 4.83
CA LEU A 214 17.25 5.10 4.18
C LEU A 214 18.08 4.35 5.23
N GLY A 215 19.27 4.81 5.55
CA GLY A 215 20.14 4.34 6.63
C GLY A 215 20.24 5.28 7.85
N THR A 216 19.35 6.29 7.96
CA THR A 216 19.39 7.28 9.05
C THR A 216 18.28 7.03 10.07
N PRO A 217 18.59 6.65 11.33
CA PRO A 217 17.58 6.46 12.38
C PRO A 217 16.76 7.73 12.64
N VAL A 218 15.50 7.57 13.03
CA VAL A 218 14.55 8.68 13.25
C VAL A 218 15.11 9.74 14.22
N ALA A 219 15.82 9.34 15.27
CA ALA A 219 16.43 10.26 16.24
C ALA A 219 17.51 11.19 15.64
N LYS A 220 18.04 10.86 14.45
CA LYS A 220 19.06 11.67 13.75
C LYS A 220 18.48 12.61 12.68
N HIS A 221 17.21 12.46 12.32
CA HIS A 221 16.57 13.31 11.30
C HIS A 221 15.30 14.01 11.79
N THR A 222 14.78 13.66 12.97
CA THR A 222 13.55 14.24 13.52
C THR A 222 13.81 14.78 14.92
N ALA A 223 13.66 16.09 15.09
CA ALA A 223 13.62 16.72 16.40
C ALA A 223 12.18 16.67 16.94
N GLY A 224 12.02 16.21 18.18
CA GLY A 224 10.72 16.06 18.81
C GLY A 224 9.92 14.87 18.28
N GLU A 225 8.63 14.85 18.61
CA GLU A 225 7.74 13.76 18.27
C GLU A 225 7.02 14.00 16.93
N LEU A 226 6.96 12.98 16.06
CA LEU A 226 6.28 13.07 14.77
C LEU A 226 4.79 13.43 14.90
N THR A 227 4.14 12.98 15.96
CA THR A 227 2.73 13.23 16.25
C THR A 227 2.41 14.71 16.49
N GLU A 228 3.40 15.51 16.90
CA GLU A 228 3.28 16.97 17.08
C GLU A 228 3.01 17.71 15.76
N LEU A 229 3.31 17.11 14.62
CA LEU A 229 2.96 17.67 13.31
C LEU A 229 1.45 17.90 13.17
N ALA A 230 0.64 17.04 13.75
CA ALA A 230 -0.82 17.21 13.71
C ALA A 230 -1.24 18.50 14.44
N ARG A 231 -0.68 18.74 15.61
CA ARG A 231 -0.94 19.95 16.38
C ARG A 231 -0.41 21.20 15.68
N ALA A 232 0.79 21.11 15.09
CA ALA A 232 1.41 22.24 14.39
C ALA A 232 0.59 22.72 13.19
N TYR A 233 -0.12 21.83 12.50
CA TYR A 233 -1.00 22.18 11.38
C TYR A 233 -2.49 22.28 11.75
N GLY A 234 -2.87 22.09 13.00
CA GLY A 234 -4.28 22.08 13.42
C GLY A 234 -5.09 20.93 12.82
N MET A 235 -4.41 19.81 12.46
CA MET A 235 -5.05 18.64 11.85
C MET A 235 -5.51 17.61 12.88
N ARG A 236 -6.58 16.92 12.54
CA ARG A 236 -6.95 15.69 13.25
C ARG A 236 -5.88 14.62 13.07
N SER A 237 -5.74 13.78 14.09
CA SER A 237 -4.82 12.66 13.97
C SER A 237 -5.26 11.44 14.78
N SER A 238 -4.69 10.32 14.44
CA SER A 238 -4.79 9.08 15.19
C SER A 238 -3.43 8.36 15.13
N THR A 239 -3.02 7.74 16.23
CA THR A 239 -1.87 6.84 16.26
C THR A 239 -2.36 5.40 16.32
N CYS A 240 -1.69 4.49 15.63
CA CYS A 240 -1.99 3.06 15.63
C CYS A 240 -0.73 2.21 15.64
N ASP A 241 -0.86 0.96 16.07
CA ASP A 241 0.14 -0.08 15.85
C ASP A 241 0.10 -0.49 14.37
N GLY A 242 1.11 -0.07 13.60
CA GLY A 242 1.23 -0.33 12.17
C GLY A 242 1.47 -1.81 11.82
N ASN A 243 1.74 -2.67 12.81
CA ASN A 243 1.83 -4.12 12.63
C ASN A 243 0.50 -4.84 12.97
N ASN A 244 -0.49 -4.12 13.48
CA ASN A 244 -1.82 -4.65 13.77
C ASN A 244 -2.83 -4.15 12.73
N VAL A 245 -3.17 -4.99 11.75
CA VAL A 245 -4.04 -4.61 10.63
C VAL A 245 -5.44 -4.15 11.08
N LEU A 246 -5.95 -4.66 12.19
CA LEU A 246 -7.26 -4.27 12.71
C LEU A 246 -7.22 -2.88 13.36
N ASP A 247 -6.13 -2.56 14.05
CA ASP A 247 -5.95 -1.24 14.66
C ASP A 247 -5.71 -0.17 13.58
N VAL A 248 -4.90 -0.49 12.56
CA VAL A 248 -4.74 0.37 11.37
C VAL A 248 -6.08 0.62 10.69
N LEU A 249 -6.82 -0.45 10.37
CA LEU A 249 -8.11 -0.35 9.69
C LEU A 249 -9.11 0.51 10.46
N ALA A 250 -9.29 0.23 11.76
CA ALA A 250 -10.25 0.95 12.57
C ALA A 250 -9.88 2.43 12.72
N SER A 251 -8.58 2.73 12.91
CA SER A 251 -8.07 4.10 12.97
C SER A 251 -8.26 4.85 11.64
N ALA A 252 -7.96 4.18 10.53
CA ALA A 252 -8.15 4.74 9.20
C ALA A 252 -9.62 5.01 8.89
N ILE A 253 -10.54 4.08 9.21
CA ILE A 253 -11.99 4.28 9.03
C ILE A 253 -12.45 5.54 9.75
N LEU A 254 -12.07 5.74 11.01
CA LEU A 254 -12.47 6.91 11.78
C LEU A 254 -12.00 8.22 11.13
N LEU A 255 -10.76 8.26 10.59
CA LEU A 255 -10.23 9.45 9.94
C LEU A 255 -10.83 9.67 8.55
N VAL A 256 -11.01 8.62 7.77
CA VAL A 256 -11.67 8.67 6.45
C VAL A 256 -13.10 9.18 6.59
N ASP A 257 -13.85 8.71 7.58
CA ASP A 257 -15.21 9.17 7.85
C ASP A 257 -15.24 10.66 8.22
N GLU A 258 -14.28 11.14 9.01
CA GLU A 258 -14.17 12.58 9.33
C GLU A 258 -13.85 13.41 8.08
N CYS A 259 -12.91 12.96 7.24
CA CYS A 259 -12.60 13.61 5.99
C CYS A 259 -13.80 13.65 5.05
N ARG A 260 -14.56 12.55 4.94
CA ARG A 260 -15.77 12.43 4.12
C ARG A 260 -16.90 13.38 4.57
N LYS A 261 -16.95 13.69 5.87
CA LYS A 261 -17.86 14.70 6.45
C LYS A 261 -17.35 16.13 6.32
N GLY A 262 -16.26 16.36 5.57
CA GLY A 262 -15.67 17.71 5.38
C GLY A 262 -14.86 18.21 6.57
N ARG A 263 -14.41 17.31 7.46
CA ARG A 263 -13.57 17.63 8.62
C ARG A 263 -12.12 17.17 8.47
N GLY A 264 -11.65 17.00 7.22
CA GLY A 264 -10.26 16.77 6.88
C GLY A 264 -9.44 18.07 6.77
N PRO A 265 -8.13 17.96 6.48
CA PRO A 265 -7.37 16.72 6.34
C PRO A 265 -7.03 16.05 7.69
N ALA A 266 -6.42 14.86 7.62
CA ALA A 266 -6.03 14.13 8.83
C ALA A 266 -4.70 13.39 8.67
N PHE A 267 -3.99 13.18 9.78
CA PHE A 267 -2.83 12.29 9.87
C PHE A 267 -3.18 10.96 10.55
N LEU A 268 -2.73 9.86 9.96
CA LEU A 268 -2.64 8.56 10.62
C LEU A 268 -1.17 8.25 10.88
N PHE A 269 -0.74 8.27 12.12
CA PHE A 269 0.62 7.87 12.52
C PHE A 269 0.63 6.37 12.79
N ALA A 270 1.31 5.61 11.96
CA ALA A 270 1.43 4.16 12.08
C ALA A 270 2.85 3.80 12.54
N GLU A 271 2.96 3.31 13.77
CA GLU A 271 4.22 2.83 14.33
C GLU A 271 4.49 1.43 13.79
N THR A 272 5.58 1.26 13.06
CA THR A 272 5.93 0.01 12.38
C THR A 272 7.43 -0.16 12.25
N PHE A 273 7.87 -1.17 11.53
CA PHE A 273 9.28 -1.40 11.24
C PHE A 273 9.46 -2.02 9.85
N ARG A 274 10.43 -1.50 9.11
CA ARG A 274 10.84 -2.10 7.85
C ARG A 274 11.85 -3.22 8.11
N MET A 275 11.47 -4.47 7.80
CA MET A 275 12.28 -5.66 8.07
C MET A 275 13.42 -5.89 7.08
N GLY A 276 13.69 -4.96 6.19
CA GLY A 276 14.76 -5.02 5.21
C GLY A 276 15.45 -3.68 5.02
N GLY A 277 16.29 -3.59 4.01
CA GLY A 277 16.87 -2.34 3.54
C GLY A 277 15.83 -1.37 2.99
N HIS A 278 16.25 -0.16 2.65
CA HIS A 278 15.40 0.77 1.91
C HIS A 278 15.06 0.20 0.52
N ALA A 279 16.05 -0.46 -0.07
CA ALA A 279 15.92 -1.34 -1.22
C ALA A 279 16.77 -2.60 -0.99
N THR A 280 16.75 -3.54 -1.92
CA THR A 280 17.46 -4.82 -1.76
C THR A 280 18.98 -4.68 -1.73
N HIS A 281 19.56 -3.58 -2.18
CA HIS A 281 21.00 -3.36 -2.20
C HIS A 281 21.60 -2.90 -0.86
N ASP A 282 20.80 -2.32 0.04
CA ASP A 282 21.25 -1.80 1.35
C ASP A 282 20.80 -2.66 2.54
N GLU A 283 20.44 -3.93 2.31
CA GLU A 283 19.98 -4.83 3.38
C GLU A 283 21.07 -5.15 4.42
N ALA A 284 22.32 -5.26 3.99
CA ALA A 284 23.44 -5.51 4.89
C ALA A 284 23.68 -4.30 5.82
N GLU A 285 23.56 -3.09 5.28
CA GLU A 285 23.66 -1.84 6.05
C GLU A 285 22.52 -1.73 7.07
N ALA A 286 21.30 -2.03 6.67
CA ALA A 286 20.13 -2.01 7.56
C ALA A 286 20.29 -2.99 8.72
N ARG A 287 20.81 -4.19 8.49
CA ARG A 287 21.11 -5.17 9.54
C ARG A 287 22.21 -4.70 10.50
N SER A 288 23.23 -4.03 9.98
CA SER A 288 24.28 -3.42 10.79
C SER A 288 23.75 -2.28 11.66
N LEU A 289 22.80 -1.50 11.13
CA LEU A 289 22.25 -0.32 11.80
C LEU A 289 21.36 -0.67 12.99
N PHE A 290 20.51 -1.70 12.86
CA PHE A 290 19.49 -1.98 13.87
C PHE A 290 19.87 -3.08 14.87
N GLY A 291 20.83 -3.91 14.57
CA GLY A 291 21.21 -5.03 15.42
C GLY A 291 20.12 -6.14 15.50
N PRO A 292 20.49 -7.32 16.00
CA PRO A 292 19.61 -8.49 15.99
C PRO A 292 18.40 -8.37 16.93
N GLU A 293 18.52 -7.62 18.02
CA GLU A 293 17.44 -7.48 19.01
C GLU A 293 16.22 -6.74 18.43
N GLN A 294 16.46 -5.70 17.63
CA GLN A 294 15.37 -4.99 16.97
C GLN A 294 14.66 -5.86 15.93
N PHE A 295 15.40 -6.60 15.13
CA PHE A 295 14.80 -7.55 14.18
C PHE A 295 14.00 -8.62 14.89
N ARG A 296 14.48 -9.15 16.02
CA ARG A 296 13.74 -10.10 16.85
C ARG A 296 12.46 -9.47 17.43
N TYR A 297 12.58 -8.27 18.02
CA TYR A 297 11.42 -7.57 18.59
C TYR A 297 10.30 -7.39 17.59
N TRP A 298 10.62 -6.90 16.38
CA TRP A 298 9.64 -6.67 15.33
C TRP A 298 9.25 -7.98 14.62
N GLY A 299 10.14 -8.95 14.52
CA GLY A 299 9.84 -10.27 13.97
C GLY A 299 8.78 -11.01 14.75
N LEU A 300 8.80 -10.93 16.09
CA LEU A 300 7.73 -11.45 16.95
C LEU A 300 6.38 -10.74 16.74
N ARG A 301 6.40 -9.57 16.11
CA ARG A 301 5.24 -8.75 15.75
C ARG A 301 4.95 -8.78 14.25
N ASP A 302 5.40 -9.82 13.56
CA ASP A 302 5.07 -10.01 12.13
C ASP A 302 3.57 -9.78 11.89
N PRO A 303 3.18 -8.78 11.06
CA PRO A 303 1.77 -8.41 10.88
C PRO A 303 0.93 -9.56 10.34
N ILE A 304 1.49 -10.42 9.48
CA ILE A 304 0.78 -11.59 8.95
C ILE A 304 0.66 -12.66 10.02
N GLY A 305 1.76 -12.97 10.70
CA GLY A 305 1.79 -14.04 11.69
C GLY A 305 0.91 -13.76 12.92
N THR A 306 0.94 -12.52 13.44
CA THR A 306 0.11 -12.12 14.58
C THR A 306 -1.37 -12.09 14.21
N PHE A 307 -1.72 -11.62 13.01
CA PHE A 307 -3.10 -11.62 12.54
C PHE A 307 -3.62 -13.03 12.27
N GLU A 308 -2.80 -13.90 11.69
CA GLU A 308 -3.12 -15.32 11.52
C GLU A 308 -3.42 -15.98 12.86
N ALA A 309 -2.54 -15.79 13.84
CA ALA A 309 -2.74 -16.32 15.19
C ALA A 309 -4.04 -15.79 15.82
N TYR A 310 -4.34 -14.51 15.65
CA TYR A 310 -5.61 -13.92 16.09
C TYR A 310 -6.80 -14.58 15.40
N LEU A 311 -6.80 -14.70 14.09
CA LEU A 311 -7.89 -15.31 13.32
C LEU A 311 -8.20 -16.74 13.77
N ILE A 312 -7.16 -17.52 14.06
CA ILE A 312 -7.30 -18.93 14.47
C ILE A 312 -7.77 -19.02 15.92
N GLU A 313 -7.13 -18.31 16.84
CA GLU A 313 -7.35 -18.52 18.28
C GLU A 313 -8.47 -17.64 18.86
N ASP A 314 -8.61 -16.40 18.43
CA ASP A 314 -9.48 -15.39 19.03
C ASP A 314 -10.59 -14.87 18.10
N GLY A 315 -10.37 -14.88 16.79
CA GLY A 315 -11.28 -14.31 15.79
C GLY A 315 -12.64 -15.02 15.72
N PRO A 316 -13.64 -14.43 15.05
CA PRO A 316 -14.92 -15.07 14.81
C PRO A 316 -14.77 -16.30 13.90
N SER A 317 -15.86 -17.08 13.75
CA SER A 317 -15.88 -18.17 12.76
C SER A 317 -15.84 -17.59 11.36
N LEU A 318 -14.75 -17.87 10.62
CA LEU A 318 -14.49 -17.27 9.30
C LEU A 318 -15.43 -17.82 8.20
N ASP A 319 -16.06 -18.99 8.43
CA ASP A 319 -17.08 -19.55 7.52
C ASP A 319 -18.50 -19.00 7.75
N GLY A 320 -18.64 -18.03 8.66
CA GLY A 320 -19.94 -17.44 9.01
C GLY A 320 -20.88 -18.36 9.83
N ARG A 321 -20.47 -19.59 10.13
CA ARG A 321 -21.27 -20.54 10.93
C ARG A 321 -21.07 -20.28 12.42
N ARG A 322 -22.08 -20.55 13.24
CA ARG A 322 -21.97 -20.48 14.71
C ARG A 322 -21.12 -21.65 15.22
N ARG A 323 -19.81 -21.44 15.33
CA ARG A 323 -18.86 -22.40 15.89
C ARG A 323 -18.12 -21.77 17.08
N ALA A 324 -17.75 -22.59 18.06
CA ALA A 324 -16.97 -22.15 19.22
C ALA A 324 -15.84 -23.18 19.51
N GLY A 325 -14.90 -22.79 20.35
CA GLY A 325 -13.85 -23.69 20.83
C GLY A 325 -12.99 -24.33 19.73
N LYS A 326 -12.66 -25.60 19.93
CA LYS A 326 -11.78 -26.37 19.02
C LYS A 326 -12.32 -26.47 17.58
N PRO A 327 -13.62 -26.76 17.32
CA PRO A 327 -14.16 -26.82 15.94
C PRO A 327 -14.04 -25.50 15.17
N ARG A 328 -14.19 -24.36 15.87
CA ARG A 328 -13.97 -23.05 15.24
C ARG A 328 -12.51 -22.85 14.84
N ARG A 329 -11.58 -23.13 15.76
CA ARG A 329 -10.14 -22.99 15.49
C ARG A 329 -9.68 -23.86 14.32
N GLU A 330 -10.15 -25.10 14.24
CA GLU A 330 -9.83 -26.01 13.13
C GLU A 330 -10.39 -25.50 11.80
N ALA A 331 -11.65 -25.01 11.78
CA ALA A 331 -12.25 -24.43 10.59
C ALA A 331 -11.50 -23.17 10.14
N ASN A 332 -11.19 -22.26 11.07
CA ASN A 332 -10.43 -21.05 10.76
C ASN A 332 -9.02 -21.37 10.24
N ARG A 333 -8.33 -22.36 10.83
CA ARG A 333 -7.00 -22.80 10.37
C ARG A 333 -7.03 -23.32 8.92
N ARG A 334 -8.05 -24.08 8.55
CA ARG A 334 -8.23 -24.53 7.16
C ARG A 334 -8.45 -23.37 6.21
N LEU A 335 -9.38 -22.44 6.54
CA LEU A 335 -9.69 -21.30 5.69
C LEU A 335 -8.49 -20.37 5.49
N VAL A 336 -7.70 -20.15 6.54
CA VAL A 336 -6.46 -19.37 6.47
C VAL A 336 -5.43 -20.08 5.56
N ALA A 337 -5.25 -21.39 5.72
CA ALA A 337 -4.34 -22.17 4.87
C ALA A 337 -4.80 -22.21 3.40
N ASP A 338 -6.09 -22.35 3.15
CA ASP A 338 -6.67 -22.32 1.80
C ASP A 338 -6.50 -20.93 1.16
N ALA A 339 -6.66 -19.87 1.92
CA ALA A 339 -6.42 -18.50 1.47
C ALA A 339 -4.94 -18.29 1.09
N GLU A 340 -4.01 -18.72 1.94
CA GLU A 340 -2.58 -18.66 1.63
C GLU A 340 -2.23 -19.45 0.36
N ALA A 341 -2.77 -20.65 0.19
CA ALA A 341 -2.52 -21.47 -0.98
C ALA A 341 -3.03 -20.80 -2.27
N ARG A 342 -4.25 -20.23 -2.25
CA ARG A 342 -4.81 -19.50 -3.39
C ARG A 342 -3.96 -18.29 -3.77
N VAL A 343 -3.59 -17.47 -2.79
CA VAL A 343 -2.79 -16.26 -3.05
C VAL A 343 -1.38 -16.63 -3.50
N THR A 344 -0.81 -17.71 -2.98
CA THR A 344 0.49 -18.22 -3.46
C THR A 344 0.42 -18.61 -4.93
N ALA A 345 -0.60 -19.37 -5.34
CA ALA A 345 -0.79 -19.74 -6.73
C ALA A 345 -1.01 -18.52 -7.64
N GLU A 346 -1.79 -17.52 -7.18
CA GLU A 346 -2.01 -16.25 -7.88
C GLU A 346 -0.68 -15.52 -8.15
N VAL A 347 0.15 -15.34 -7.12
CA VAL A 347 1.40 -14.56 -7.24
C VAL A 347 2.44 -15.32 -8.06
N GLU A 348 2.56 -16.65 -7.91
CA GLU A 348 3.48 -17.44 -8.72
C GLU A 348 3.07 -17.44 -10.20
N ALA A 349 1.79 -17.54 -10.50
CA ALA A 349 1.29 -17.41 -11.87
C ALA A 349 1.57 -16.02 -12.45
N ALA A 350 1.34 -14.95 -11.69
CA ALA A 350 1.66 -13.58 -12.08
C ALA A 350 3.15 -13.36 -12.31
N ALA A 351 4.01 -13.98 -11.51
CA ALA A 351 5.46 -13.92 -11.67
C ALA A 351 5.91 -14.66 -12.94
N ALA A 352 5.35 -15.82 -13.22
CA ALA A 352 5.62 -16.58 -14.45
C ALA A 352 5.17 -15.79 -15.68
N GLU A 353 3.97 -15.19 -15.66
CA GLU A 353 3.46 -14.32 -16.72
C GLU A 353 4.39 -13.13 -16.98
N ALA A 354 4.86 -12.47 -15.93
CA ALA A 354 5.74 -11.32 -16.06
C ALA A 354 7.10 -11.70 -16.65
N LEU A 355 7.67 -12.85 -16.28
CA LEU A 355 8.93 -13.36 -16.88
C LEU A 355 8.76 -13.74 -18.34
N ALA A 356 7.65 -14.38 -18.71
CA ALA A 356 7.35 -14.69 -20.12
C ALA A 356 7.24 -13.39 -20.93
N SER A 357 6.54 -12.39 -20.42
CA SER A 357 6.43 -11.07 -21.05
C SER A 357 7.80 -10.40 -21.26
N ARG A 358 8.73 -10.53 -20.30
CA ARG A 358 10.11 -10.03 -20.48
C ARG A 358 10.83 -10.71 -21.66
N GLY A 359 10.60 -11.98 -21.90
CA GLY A 359 11.19 -12.71 -23.03
C GLY A 359 10.63 -12.31 -24.38
N GLU A 360 9.37 -11.86 -24.42
CA GLU A 360 8.61 -11.72 -25.68
C GLU A 360 8.22 -10.27 -26.01
N ARG A 361 8.14 -9.39 -25.00
CA ARG A 361 7.47 -8.08 -25.10
C ARG A 361 8.29 -6.94 -24.52
N MET A 362 9.57 -6.91 -24.83
CA MET A 362 10.37 -5.74 -24.49
C MET A 362 10.02 -4.55 -25.41
N PRO A 363 10.04 -3.31 -24.90
CA PRO A 363 9.75 -2.13 -25.73
C PRO A 363 10.84 -1.92 -26.78
N GLU A 364 10.44 -1.46 -27.96
CA GLU A 364 11.36 -1.01 -28.98
C GLU A 364 11.98 0.35 -28.59
N PRO A 365 13.23 0.65 -28.97
CA PRO A 365 13.88 1.93 -28.66
C PRO A 365 13.04 3.17 -29.04
N ALA A 366 12.32 3.11 -30.16
CA ALA A 366 11.43 4.18 -30.61
C ALA A 366 10.23 4.42 -29.69
N ASP A 367 9.87 3.46 -28.85
CA ASP A 367 8.77 3.62 -27.89
C ASP A 367 9.11 4.59 -26.75
N ALA A 368 10.39 4.85 -26.50
CA ALA A 368 10.83 5.77 -25.46
C ALA A 368 10.26 7.18 -25.63
N VAL A 369 10.12 7.65 -26.88
CA VAL A 369 9.62 9.00 -27.20
C VAL A 369 8.15 9.04 -27.63
N ARG A 370 7.54 7.87 -27.90
CA ARG A 370 6.18 7.81 -28.41
C ARG A 370 5.16 8.21 -27.33
N GLY A 371 4.43 9.31 -27.58
CA GLY A 371 3.40 9.83 -26.64
C GLY A 371 3.98 10.55 -25.41
N VAL A 372 5.26 10.90 -25.40
CA VAL A 372 5.89 11.74 -24.35
C VAL A 372 5.53 13.21 -24.53
N TYR A 373 5.42 13.63 -25.79
CA TYR A 373 5.03 14.99 -26.14
C TYR A 373 3.63 15.02 -26.74
N ALA A 374 2.92 16.10 -26.55
CA ALA A 374 1.66 16.37 -27.25
C ALA A 374 1.91 16.38 -28.76
N ALA A 375 0.99 15.80 -29.53
CA ALA A 375 1.04 15.94 -30.98
C ALA A 375 0.97 17.45 -31.33
N PRO A 376 1.76 17.92 -32.35
CA PRO A 376 1.66 19.31 -32.78
C PRO A 376 0.21 19.64 -33.14
N ALA A 377 -0.33 20.70 -32.60
CA ALA A 377 -1.64 21.20 -32.98
C ALA A 377 -1.56 21.56 -34.49
N GLY A 378 -2.13 20.74 -35.38
CA GLY A 378 -2.15 21.09 -36.80
C GLY A 378 -2.03 19.97 -37.83
N ARG A 379 -2.03 18.70 -37.44
CA ARG A 379 -2.21 17.60 -38.40
C ARG A 379 -3.39 16.68 -38.01
N ALA A 380 -4.58 17.28 -37.86
CA ALA A 380 -5.80 16.56 -38.10
C ALA A 380 -5.84 16.34 -39.64
N GLY A 381 -5.51 15.13 -40.07
CA GLY A 381 -5.47 14.78 -41.47
C GLY A 381 -6.79 15.10 -42.15
N GLY A 382 -6.74 15.98 -43.10
CA GLY A 382 -7.81 16.18 -44.07
C GLY A 382 -8.05 14.89 -44.85
N ALA A 383 -8.95 14.06 -44.38
CA ALA A 383 -9.63 13.09 -45.20
C ALA A 383 -10.79 13.82 -45.88
N SER A 384 -10.51 14.50 -46.96
CA SER A 384 -11.54 14.96 -47.91
C SER A 384 -12.15 13.77 -48.57
N SER A 385 -13.24 13.27 -48.06
CA SER A 385 -14.14 12.44 -48.87
C SER A 385 -15.00 13.38 -49.70
N GLY A 386 -14.56 13.65 -50.94
CA GLY A 386 -15.42 14.21 -51.97
C GLY A 386 -16.56 13.29 -52.27
N LYS A 387 -17.75 13.72 -51.95
CA LYS A 387 -18.98 13.39 -52.68
C LYS A 387 -19.81 14.66 -52.82
N ARG A 388 -19.68 15.30 -53.96
CA ARG A 388 -20.63 16.30 -54.46
C ARG A 388 -21.96 15.58 -54.64
N ALA A 389 -22.93 15.90 -53.86
CA ALA A 389 -24.32 15.59 -54.15
C ALA A 389 -24.87 16.73 -55.02
N ALA A 390 -25.42 16.33 -56.17
CA ALA A 390 -25.96 17.21 -57.19
C ALA A 390 -27.16 18.03 -56.69
N ALA A 391 -27.13 19.32 -57.06
CA ALA A 391 -28.24 20.21 -56.91
C ALA A 391 -29.43 19.74 -57.77
N ARG A 392 -30.60 19.59 -57.19
CA ARG A 392 -31.88 19.66 -57.90
C ARG A 392 -32.45 21.05 -57.68
N ARG A 393 -32.53 21.81 -58.80
CA ARG A 393 -33.44 22.96 -58.93
C ARG A 393 -34.85 22.41 -59.02
N VAL A 394 -35.74 23.02 -58.28
CA VAL A 394 -37.16 23.15 -58.68
C VAL A 394 -37.62 24.52 -58.29
N SER A 395 -38.05 25.22 -59.29
CA SER A 395 -38.92 26.41 -59.44
C SER A 395 -39.49 27.03 -58.19
#